data_7c6ecf8b34fc4f39279f782e46329784
#
_entry.id   7c6ecf8b34fc4f39279f782e46329784
#
_cell.length_a   1.000
_cell.length_b   1.000
_cell.length_c   1.000
_cell.angle_alpha   90.00
_cell.angle_beta   90.00
_cell.angle_gamma   90.00
#
_symmetry.space_group_name_H-M   'P 1'
#
loop_
_entity.id
_entity.type
_entity.pdbx_description
1 polymer ?
#
loop_
_entity_poly.entity_id
_entity_poly.type
_entity_poly.pdbx_seq_one_letter_code
_entity_poly.pdbx_strand_id
1 'polypeptide(L)'
;METYQEKSDDPSDHYGGISRGAMNEIKDCIDALLAAVQNSEEYQEFEKYRDLLKENPELMDRVNAFRGNNFRLQNEANRDELFRGTEQLNRESRELRRDPLVNAFLDAELALCKLMQKICRTLTELSLIHI
;
A
#
# COMPACT_ATOMS: atom_id res chain seq x y z
N MET A 1 24.80 -26.32 -7.35
CA MET A 1 25.20 -25.00 -6.95
C MET A 1 24.14 -23.97 -7.19
N GLU A 2 23.79 -23.87 -8.42
CA GLU A 2 22.85 -22.88 -8.83
C GLU A 2 21.42 -23.12 -8.33
N THR A 3 21.20 -24.36 -7.96
CA THR A 3 19.84 -24.77 -7.60
C THR A 3 19.31 -24.14 -6.35
N TYR A 4 20.19 -23.78 -5.41
CA TYR A 4 19.66 -23.21 -4.17
C TYR A 4 19.27 -21.74 -4.33
N GLN A 5 19.71 -21.10 -5.38
CA GLN A 5 19.21 -19.75 -5.68
C GLN A 5 17.76 -19.79 -6.13
N GLU A 6 17.42 -20.82 -6.87
CA GLU A 6 16.03 -20.99 -7.28
C GLU A 6 15.12 -21.21 -6.08
N LYS A 7 15.63 -21.91 -5.07
CA LYS A 7 14.87 -22.12 -3.85
C LYS A 7 14.57 -20.83 -3.13
N SER A 8 15.54 -19.93 -3.07
CA SER A 8 15.35 -18.67 -2.34
C SER A 8 14.34 -17.77 -3.01
N ASP A 9 14.08 -17.99 -4.29
CA ASP A 9 13.09 -17.20 -5.02
C ASP A 9 11.69 -17.79 -4.95
N ASP A 10 11.53 -18.95 -4.35
CA ASP A 10 10.21 -19.58 -4.19
C ASP A 10 9.45 -18.90 -3.05
N PRO A 11 8.30 -18.27 -3.35
CA PRO A 11 7.52 -17.59 -2.31
C PRO A 11 7.11 -18.51 -1.16
N SER A 12 6.95 -19.80 -1.41
CA SER A 12 6.53 -20.73 -0.37
C SER A 12 7.57 -20.90 0.73
N ASP A 13 8.83 -20.58 0.46
CA ASP A 13 9.89 -20.67 1.45
C ASP A 13 9.73 -19.62 2.55
N HIS A 14 8.97 -18.56 2.30
CA HIS A 14 8.74 -17.49 3.27
C HIS A 14 7.68 -17.83 4.30
N TYR A 15 6.99 -18.94 4.16
CA TYR A 15 5.85 -19.31 4.98
C TYR A 15 6.10 -20.53 5.84
N GLY A 16 7.30 -20.74 6.29
CA GLY A 16 7.74 -21.94 6.98
C GLY A 16 6.67 -22.66 7.78
N GLY A 17 6.67 -23.99 7.73
CA GLY A 17 5.74 -24.82 8.47
C GLY A 17 4.41 -25.10 7.77
N ILE A 18 4.09 -24.39 6.70
CA ILE A 18 2.85 -24.62 5.95
C ILE A 18 3.13 -25.62 4.83
N SER A 19 2.26 -26.59 4.65
CA SER A 19 2.41 -27.55 3.58
C SER A 19 2.35 -26.88 2.21
N ARG A 20 3.07 -27.44 1.25
CA ARG A 20 3.12 -26.87 -0.09
C ARG A 20 1.72 -26.82 -0.73
N GLY A 21 0.92 -27.86 -0.53
CA GLY A 21 -0.45 -27.87 -1.07
C GLY A 21 -1.33 -26.79 -0.48
N ALA A 22 -1.29 -26.65 0.85
CA ALA A 22 -2.07 -25.60 1.53
C ALA A 22 -1.59 -24.21 1.11
N MET A 23 -0.28 -24.02 0.94
CA MET A 23 0.27 -22.74 0.51
C MET A 23 -0.15 -22.40 -0.91
N ASN A 24 -0.23 -23.39 -1.80
CA ASN A 24 -0.68 -23.17 -3.16
C ASN A 24 -2.14 -22.71 -3.19
N GLU A 25 -3.00 -23.30 -2.36
CA GLU A 25 -4.39 -22.87 -2.24
C GLU A 25 -4.50 -21.44 -1.74
N ILE A 26 -3.74 -21.11 -0.71
CA ILE A 26 -3.71 -19.76 -0.14
C ILE A 26 -3.25 -18.76 -1.21
N LYS A 27 -2.19 -19.11 -1.93
CA LYS A 27 -1.67 -18.25 -2.99
C LYS A 27 -2.71 -18.00 -4.07
N ASP A 28 -3.42 -19.03 -4.49
CA ASP A 28 -4.47 -18.89 -5.49
C ASP A 28 -5.59 -17.96 -5.01
N CYS A 29 -5.95 -18.07 -3.74
CA CYS A 29 -6.95 -17.18 -3.14
C CYS A 29 -6.44 -15.75 -3.04
N ILE A 30 -5.17 -15.55 -2.73
CA ILE A 30 -4.56 -14.23 -2.71
C ILE A 30 -4.56 -13.63 -4.11
N ASP A 31 -4.20 -14.42 -5.12
CA ASP A 31 -4.21 -13.96 -6.50
C ASP A 31 -5.61 -13.53 -6.94
N ALA A 32 -6.63 -14.30 -6.54
CA ALA A 32 -8.02 -13.95 -6.84
C ALA A 32 -8.43 -12.67 -6.12
N LEU A 33 -8.00 -12.51 -4.87
CA LEU A 33 -8.28 -11.29 -4.09
C LEU A 33 -7.61 -10.09 -4.72
N LEU A 34 -6.35 -10.21 -5.12
CA LEU A 34 -5.64 -9.13 -5.81
C LEU A 34 -6.36 -8.72 -7.09
N ALA A 35 -6.80 -9.69 -7.87
CA ALA A 35 -7.55 -9.41 -9.08
C ALA A 35 -8.85 -8.66 -8.78
N ALA A 36 -9.54 -9.05 -7.71
CA ALA A 36 -10.77 -8.38 -7.29
C ALA A 36 -10.49 -6.94 -6.84
N VAL A 37 -9.39 -6.72 -6.10
CA VAL A 37 -8.98 -5.37 -5.68
C VAL A 37 -8.65 -4.52 -6.91
N GLN A 38 -7.92 -5.08 -7.87
CA GLN A 38 -7.55 -4.36 -9.10
C GLN A 38 -8.77 -3.98 -9.94
N ASN A 39 -9.86 -4.73 -9.81
CA ASN A 39 -11.12 -4.42 -10.49
C ASN A 39 -12.02 -3.53 -9.66
N SER A 40 -11.65 -3.19 -8.43
CA SER A 40 -12.44 -2.32 -7.58
C SER A 40 -12.43 -0.88 -8.08
N GLU A 41 -13.47 -0.14 -7.72
CA GLU A 41 -13.58 1.28 -8.05
C GLU A 41 -12.42 2.06 -7.42
N GLU A 42 -12.05 1.72 -6.19
CA GLU A 42 -10.95 2.38 -5.48
C GLU A 42 -9.62 2.24 -6.23
N TYR A 43 -9.32 1.03 -6.71
CA TYR A 43 -8.09 0.81 -7.45
C TYR A 43 -8.11 1.51 -8.80
N GLN A 44 -9.23 1.46 -9.51
CA GLN A 44 -9.37 2.10 -10.81
C GLN A 44 -9.21 3.61 -10.72
N GLU A 45 -9.78 4.23 -9.69
CA GLU A 45 -9.62 5.66 -9.44
C GLU A 45 -8.17 6.01 -9.13
N PHE A 46 -7.53 5.23 -8.28
CA PHE A 46 -6.13 5.44 -7.92
C PHE A 46 -5.23 5.37 -9.16
N GLU A 47 -5.42 4.35 -9.98
CA GLU A 47 -4.62 4.13 -11.17
C GLU A 47 -4.82 5.26 -12.19
N LYS A 48 -6.06 5.69 -12.36
CA LYS A 48 -6.42 6.79 -13.26
C LYS A 48 -5.67 8.08 -12.89
N TYR A 49 -5.73 8.48 -11.64
CA TYR A 49 -5.10 9.72 -11.21
C TYR A 49 -3.59 9.60 -11.15
N ARG A 50 -3.07 8.42 -10.82
CA ARG A 50 -1.63 8.17 -10.88
C ARG A 50 -1.11 8.34 -12.30
N ASP A 51 -1.80 7.80 -13.28
CA ASP A 51 -1.38 7.89 -14.67
C ASP A 51 -1.44 9.32 -15.18
N LEU A 52 -2.45 10.08 -14.82
CA LEU A 52 -2.54 11.50 -15.15
C LEU A 52 -1.41 12.29 -14.49
N LEU A 53 -1.08 11.96 -13.26
CA LEU A 53 -0.03 12.66 -12.52
C LEU A 53 1.35 12.39 -13.12
N LYS A 54 1.55 11.21 -13.69
CA LYS A 54 2.81 10.85 -14.36
C LYS A 54 3.12 11.73 -15.58
N GLU A 55 2.12 12.37 -16.14
CA GLU A 55 2.32 13.31 -17.26
C GLU A 55 3.01 14.60 -16.83
N ASN A 56 3.10 14.83 -15.51
CA ASN A 56 3.84 15.95 -14.94
C ASN A 56 4.88 15.40 -13.97
N PRO A 57 6.09 15.02 -14.47
CA PRO A 57 7.11 14.38 -13.63
C PRO A 57 7.55 15.21 -12.44
N GLU A 58 7.63 16.52 -12.59
CA GLU A 58 8.04 17.40 -11.51
C GLU A 58 7.04 17.36 -10.35
N LEU A 59 5.76 17.42 -10.67
CA LEU A 59 4.70 17.34 -9.68
C LEU A 59 4.65 15.95 -9.06
N MET A 60 4.82 14.91 -9.88
CA MET A 60 4.87 13.54 -9.40
C MET A 60 6.01 13.34 -8.40
N ASP A 61 7.18 13.91 -8.67
CA ASP A 61 8.32 13.82 -7.75
C ASP A 61 8.02 14.49 -6.42
N ARG A 62 7.34 15.62 -6.43
CA ARG A 62 6.95 16.31 -5.19
C ARG A 62 5.96 15.48 -4.37
N VAL A 63 4.98 14.88 -5.05
CA VAL A 63 4.00 14.02 -4.40
C VAL A 63 4.69 12.79 -3.80
N ASN A 64 5.59 12.17 -4.55
CA ASN A 64 6.30 10.99 -4.07
C ASN A 64 7.21 11.31 -2.89
N ALA A 65 7.84 12.48 -2.89
CA ALA A 65 8.65 12.92 -1.77
C ALA A 65 7.78 13.10 -0.51
N PHE A 66 6.61 13.70 -0.67
CA PHE A 66 5.65 13.85 0.42
C PHE A 66 5.20 12.49 0.98
N ARG A 67 4.85 11.55 0.09
CA ARG A 67 4.42 10.21 0.49
C ARG A 67 5.53 9.47 1.25
N GLY A 68 6.76 9.57 0.75
CA GLY A 68 7.92 8.96 1.40
C GLY A 68 8.20 9.55 2.76
N ASN A 69 8.11 10.86 2.90
CA ASN A 69 8.31 11.54 4.17
C ASN A 69 7.23 11.17 5.17
N ASN A 70 5.99 11.07 4.73
CA ASN A 70 4.88 10.67 5.58
C ASN A 70 5.08 9.23 6.10
N PHE A 71 5.46 8.32 5.22
CA PHE A 71 5.72 6.92 5.60
C PHE A 71 6.86 6.84 6.60
N ARG A 72 7.97 7.53 6.34
CA ARG A 72 9.13 7.51 7.21
C ARG A 72 8.81 8.08 8.58
N LEU A 73 8.07 9.18 8.63
CA LEU A 73 7.70 9.80 9.89
C LEU A 73 6.86 8.86 10.75
N GLN A 74 5.89 8.18 10.15
CA GLN A 74 5.00 7.29 10.90
C GLN A 74 5.70 6.04 11.41
N ASN A 75 6.75 5.58 10.71
CA ASN A 75 7.39 4.30 11.03
C ASN A 75 8.73 4.43 11.75
N GLU A 76 9.42 5.55 11.63
CA GLU A 76 10.80 5.68 12.10
C GLU A 76 11.03 6.81 13.12
N ALA A 77 10.14 7.79 13.15
CA ALA A 77 10.34 8.96 14.01
C ALA A 77 10.06 8.65 15.47
N ASN A 78 10.80 9.29 16.37
CA ASN A 78 10.47 9.26 17.78
C ASN A 78 9.31 10.22 18.05
N ARG A 79 8.87 10.28 19.32
CA ARG A 79 7.68 11.03 19.70
C ARG A 79 7.78 12.53 19.38
N ASP A 80 8.92 13.14 19.67
CA ASP A 80 9.12 14.57 19.45
C ASP A 80 9.22 14.88 17.96
N GLU A 81 9.93 14.04 17.21
CA GLU A 81 10.02 14.16 15.76
C GLU A 81 8.66 13.96 15.10
N LEU A 82 7.87 13.04 15.63
CA LEU A 82 6.54 12.78 15.11
C LEU A 82 5.66 14.01 15.25
N PHE A 83 5.70 14.67 16.39
CA PHE A 83 4.88 15.87 16.61
C PHE A 83 5.26 17.00 15.65
N ARG A 84 6.55 17.33 15.56
CA ARG A 84 7.03 18.41 14.69
C ARG A 84 6.84 18.07 13.21
N GLY A 85 7.16 16.83 12.85
CA GLY A 85 7.03 16.37 11.47
C GLY A 85 5.61 16.33 10.98
N THR A 86 4.67 16.00 11.87
CA THR A 86 3.25 15.97 11.51
C THR A 86 2.75 17.36 11.14
N GLU A 87 3.15 18.40 11.88
CA GLU A 87 2.80 19.76 11.53
C GLU A 87 3.33 20.15 10.14
N GLN A 88 4.59 19.83 9.87
CA GLN A 88 5.20 20.12 8.59
C GLN A 88 4.50 19.38 7.46
N LEU A 89 4.22 18.10 7.64
CA LEU A 89 3.52 17.30 6.65
C LEU A 89 2.10 17.81 6.40
N ASN A 90 1.42 18.27 7.43
CA ASN A 90 0.09 18.85 7.26
C ASN A 90 0.14 20.11 6.40
N ARG A 91 1.17 20.93 6.57
CA ARG A 91 1.35 22.12 5.73
C ARG A 91 1.66 21.74 4.29
N GLU A 92 2.55 20.78 4.10
CA GLU A 92 2.89 20.28 2.76
C GLU A 92 1.67 19.69 2.07
N SER A 93 0.88 18.93 2.81
CA SER A 93 -0.36 18.35 2.29
C SER A 93 -1.31 19.43 1.80
N ARG A 94 -1.51 20.48 2.58
CA ARG A 94 -2.39 21.59 2.18
C ARG A 94 -1.88 22.28 0.92
N GLU A 95 -0.56 22.47 0.82
CA GLU A 95 0.06 23.06 -0.36
C GLU A 95 -0.17 22.20 -1.60
N LEU A 96 0.15 20.91 -1.49
CA LEU A 96 0.03 19.99 -2.61
C LEU A 96 -1.43 19.82 -3.06
N ARG A 97 -2.35 19.81 -2.11
CA ARG A 97 -3.77 19.62 -2.41
C ARG A 97 -4.44 20.82 -3.06
N ARG A 98 -3.73 21.92 -3.21
CA ARG A 98 -4.22 23.05 -4.01
C ARG A 98 -4.31 22.69 -5.48
N ASP A 99 -3.49 21.76 -5.94
CA ASP A 99 -3.61 21.22 -7.28
C ASP A 99 -4.74 20.18 -7.28
N PRO A 100 -5.81 20.37 -8.08
CA PRO A 100 -6.95 19.45 -8.08
C PRO A 100 -6.59 18.02 -8.42
N LEU A 101 -5.61 17.82 -9.31
CA LEU A 101 -5.17 16.47 -9.66
C LEU A 101 -4.47 15.78 -8.49
N VAL A 102 -3.60 16.51 -7.78
CA VAL A 102 -2.94 15.98 -6.60
C VAL A 102 -3.96 15.64 -5.52
N ASN A 103 -4.92 16.54 -5.32
CA ASN A 103 -5.98 16.31 -4.33
C ASN A 103 -6.77 15.04 -4.66
N ALA A 104 -7.13 14.86 -5.93
CA ALA A 104 -7.85 13.67 -6.37
C ALA A 104 -7.02 12.40 -6.22
N PHE A 105 -5.73 12.48 -6.54
CA PHE A 105 -4.83 11.34 -6.38
C PHE A 105 -4.68 10.92 -4.92
N LEU A 106 -4.44 11.89 -4.04
CA LEU A 106 -4.26 11.59 -2.62
C LEU A 106 -5.54 11.04 -1.99
N ASP A 107 -6.69 11.55 -2.40
CA ASP A 107 -7.98 11.02 -1.93
C ASP A 107 -8.22 9.60 -2.44
N ALA A 108 -7.86 9.33 -3.70
CA ALA A 108 -7.99 7.99 -4.27
C ALA A 108 -7.04 7.01 -3.56
N GLU A 109 -5.82 7.44 -3.26
CA GLU A 109 -4.87 6.62 -2.51
C GLU A 109 -5.42 6.29 -1.12
N LEU A 110 -5.99 7.28 -0.44
CA LEU A 110 -6.57 7.07 0.88
C LEU A 110 -7.73 6.08 0.83
N ALA A 111 -8.59 6.19 -0.17
CA ALA A 111 -9.71 5.27 -0.34
C ALA A 111 -9.22 3.84 -0.57
N LEU A 112 -8.18 3.67 -1.40
CA LEU A 112 -7.59 2.36 -1.63
C LEU A 112 -6.96 1.80 -0.37
N CYS A 113 -6.23 2.62 0.38
CA CYS A 113 -5.64 2.20 1.66
C CYS A 113 -6.71 1.76 2.65
N LYS A 114 -7.83 2.47 2.71
CA LYS A 114 -8.94 2.08 3.58
C LYS A 114 -9.56 0.75 3.17
N LEU A 115 -9.68 0.50 1.88
CA LEU A 115 -10.15 -0.78 1.37
C LEU A 115 -9.21 -1.91 1.80
N MET A 116 -7.90 -1.71 1.63
CA MET A 116 -6.90 -2.71 2.02
C MET A 116 -6.92 -2.96 3.52
N GLN A 117 -7.05 -1.91 4.32
CA GLN A 117 -7.15 -2.03 5.77
C GLN A 117 -8.39 -2.81 6.19
N LYS A 118 -9.51 -2.57 5.52
CA LYS A 118 -10.75 -3.29 5.79
C LYS A 118 -10.61 -4.78 5.47
N ILE A 119 -9.95 -5.11 4.35
CA ILE A 119 -9.69 -6.50 3.98
C ILE A 119 -8.83 -7.18 5.04
N CYS A 120 -7.73 -6.54 5.43
CA CYS A 120 -6.83 -7.09 6.44
C CYS A 120 -7.53 -7.29 7.78
N ARG A 121 -8.34 -6.31 8.19
CA ARG A 121 -9.08 -6.40 9.44
C ARG A 121 -10.10 -7.52 9.39
N THR A 122 -10.81 -7.65 8.27
CA THR A 122 -11.81 -8.71 8.11
C THR A 122 -11.17 -10.08 8.20
N LEU A 123 -10.04 -10.29 7.52
CA LEU A 123 -9.32 -11.54 7.58
C LEU A 123 -8.86 -11.86 9.00
N THR A 124 -8.31 -10.86 9.68
CA THR A 124 -7.80 -11.04 11.05
C THR A 124 -8.91 -11.32 12.03
N GLU A 125 -9.98 -10.52 12.00
CA GLU A 125 -11.09 -10.67 12.94
C GLU A 125 -11.80 -12.00 12.76
N LEU A 126 -12.10 -12.39 11.53
CA LEU A 126 -12.78 -13.65 11.27
C LEU A 126 -11.92 -14.85 11.68
N SER A 127 -10.62 -14.79 11.40
CA SER A 127 -9.71 -15.87 11.77
C SER A 127 -9.63 -16.03 13.29
N LEU A 128 -9.59 -14.92 14.03
CA LEU A 128 -9.46 -14.97 15.49
C LEU A 128 -10.77 -15.34 16.17
N ILE A 129 -11.90 -14.90 15.64
CA ILE A 129 -13.21 -15.22 16.22
C ILE A 129 -13.53 -16.70 16.09
N HIS A 130 -13.11 -17.34 15.03
CA HIS A 130 -13.40 -18.75 14.77
C HIS A 130 -12.35 -19.71 15.33
N ILE A 131 -11.35 -19.19 16.00
CA ILE A 131 -10.41 -20.03 16.74
C ILE A 131 -10.96 -20.34 18.11
#